data_2c577a0e329d43f8bd13619a6b98ddf8
#
_entry.id   2c577a0e329d43f8bd13619a6b98ddf8
#
_cell.length_a   1.000
_cell.length_b   1.000
_cell.length_c   1.000
_cell.angle_alpha   90.00
_cell.angle_beta   90.00
_cell.angle_gamma   90.00
#
_symmetry.space_group_name_H-M   'P 1'
#
loop_
_entity.id
_entity.type
_entity.pdbx_description
1 polymer ?
#
loop_
_entity_poly.entity_id
_entity_poly.type
_entity_poly.pdbx_seq_one_letter_code
_entity_poly.pdbx_strand_id
1 'polypeptide(L)'
;METLSRVVASIAAAAEKAGVQIVTGDTKVVEKGRGDGLYINTAGIGALKYPGLSPRELRDGDRVIVSGTVGDHGTAVMLARSGMLRGEVRSDCAALNFLADAVLGLNAGVRVMRDPTRGGVATTLNEFVEGAALGIELEEEAVPIRGCVRAACDLLGLEPLYCANE
;
A
#
# COMPACT_ATOMS: atom_id res chain seq x y z
N MET A 1 26.66 -11.82 -0.89
CA MET A 1 27.14 -10.43 -0.78
C MET A 1 26.49 -9.53 -1.83
N GLU A 2 26.48 -9.88 -3.10
CA GLU A 2 25.89 -9.06 -4.18
C GLU A 2 24.40 -8.72 -3.96
N THR A 3 23.57 -9.70 -3.58
CA THR A 3 22.16 -9.48 -3.30
C THR A 3 21.94 -8.48 -2.16
N LEU A 4 22.69 -8.63 -1.07
CA LEU A 4 22.62 -7.70 0.07
C LEU A 4 23.00 -6.27 -0.35
N SER A 5 24.08 -6.12 -1.11
CA SER A 5 24.52 -4.79 -1.61
C SER A 5 23.47 -4.13 -2.48
N ARG A 6 22.80 -4.90 -3.36
CA ARG A 6 21.70 -4.40 -4.19
C ARG A 6 20.50 -3.96 -3.35
N VAL A 7 20.15 -4.73 -2.33
CA VAL A 7 19.04 -4.39 -1.42
C VAL A 7 19.36 -3.14 -0.63
N VAL A 8 20.56 -3.02 -0.06
CA VAL A 8 20.98 -1.83 0.68
C VAL A 8 20.97 -0.58 -0.21
N ALA A 9 21.47 -0.68 -1.43
CA ALA A 9 21.40 0.42 -2.39
C ALA A 9 19.96 0.83 -2.74
N SER A 10 19.06 -0.14 -2.90
CA SER A 10 17.62 0.11 -3.13
C SER A 10 16.96 0.79 -1.94
N ILE A 11 17.27 0.36 -0.71
CA ILE A 11 16.76 0.98 0.52
C ILE A 11 17.25 2.43 0.62
N ALA A 12 18.53 2.69 0.37
CA ALA A 12 19.10 4.04 0.39
C ALA A 12 18.40 4.96 -0.62
N ALA A 13 18.20 4.50 -1.85
CA ALA A 13 17.51 5.26 -2.89
C ALA A 13 16.03 5.53 -2.53
N ALA A 14 15.34 4.56 -1.91
CA ALA A 14 13.97 4.74 -1.45
C ALA A 14 13.89 5.76 -0.29
N ALA A 15 14.81 5.71 0.65
CA ALA A 15 14.89 6.65 1.76
C ALA A 15 15.17 8.08 1.27
N GLU A 16 16.09 8.25 0.33
CA GLU A 16 16.37 9.54 -0.31
C GLU A 16 15.11 10.09 -1.00
N LYS A 17 14.44 9.26 -1.80
CA LYS A 17 13.21 9.65 -2.50
C LYS A 17 12.08 10.02 -1.53
N ALA A 18 11.99 9.35 -0.39
CA ALA A 18 10.99 9.64 0.64
C ALA A 18 11.38 10.81 1.56
N GLY A 19 12.61 11.31 1.47
CA GLY A 19 13.11 12.36 2.34
C GLY A 19 13.26 11.92 3.81
N VAL A 20 13.51 10.62 4.06
CA VAL A 20 13.70 10.06 5.39
C VAL A 20 15.14 9.63 5.61
N GLN A 21 15.57 9.65 6.87
CA GLN A 21 16.92 9.23 7.25
C GLN A 21 16.88 7.83 7.86
N ILE A 22 17.79 6.97 7.40
CA ILE A 22 18.05 5.69 8.05
C ILE A 22 19.09 5.95 9.13
N VAL A 23 18.69 5.87 10.40
CA VAL A 23 19.53 6.25 11.53
C VAL A 23 20.18 5.05 12.23
N THR A 24 19.68 3.85 11.95
CA THR A 24 20.26 2.61 12.49
C THR A 24 19.89 1.42 11.61
N GLY A 25 20.64 0.35 11.73
CA GLY A 25 20.36 -0.91 11.07
C GLY A 25 21.21 -2.02 11.68
N ASP A 26 20.73 -3.23 11.56
CA ASP A 26 21.44 -4.44 11.94
C ASP A 26 21.16 -5.54 10.91
N THR A 27 22.09 -6.47 10.76
CA THR A 27 21.97 -7.61 9.87
C THR A 27 22.36 -8.88 10.60
N LYS A 28 21.39 -9.77 10.77
CA LYS A 28 21.63 -11.09 11.32
C LYS A 28 21.71 -12.13 10.20
N VAL A 29 22.81 -12.84 10.15
CA VAL A 29 22.98 -13.99 9.25
C VAL A 29 22.53 -15.25 9.96
N VAL A 30 21.72 -16.05 9.31
CA VAL A 30 21.27 -17.36 9.80
C VAL A 30 21.85 -18.48 8.93
N GLU A 31 21.83 -19.70 9.46
CA GLU A 31 22.33 -20.89 8.74
C GLU A 31 21.53 -21.14 7.45
N LYS A 32 22.20 -21.70 6.46
CA LYS A 32 21.59 -22.10 5.18
C LYS A 32 20.40 -23.03 5.43
N GLY A 33 19.25 -22.68 4.82
CA GLY A 33 18.01 -23.44 4.96
C GLY A 33 17.15 -23.09 6.18
N ARG A 34 17.56 -22.08 6.96
CA ARG A 34 16.79 -21.56 8.11
C ARG A 34 15.97 -20.30 7.77
N GLY A 35 15.94 -19.91 6.51
CA GLY A 35 15.17 -18.75 6.04
C GLY A 35 15.06 -18.74 4.51
N ASP A 36 14.11 -17.97 3.99
CA ASP A 36 13.81 -17.85 2.56
C ASP A 36 14.55 -16.66 1.92
N GLY A 37 15.87 -16.68 1.96
CA GLY A 37 16.70 -15.66 1.36
C GLY A 37 16.89 -14.45 2.27
N LEU A 38 16.05 -13.43 2.19
CA LEU A 38 16.21 -12.17 2.93
C LEU A 38 14.87 -11.68 3.49
N TYR A 39 14.84 -11.40 4.78
CA TYR A 39 13.74 -10.69 5.42
C TYR A 39 14.18 -9.28 5.77
N ILE A 40 13.33 -8.31 5.47
CA ILE A 40 13.57 -6.89 5.79
C ILE A 40 12.45 -6.43 6.70
N ASN A 41 12.83 -5.90 7.85
CA ASN A 41 11.90 -5.29 8.80
C ASN A 41 12.33 -3.84 9.05
N THR A 42 11.39 -2.92 8.97
CA THR A 42 11.62 -1.50 9.19
C THR A 42 10.71 -0.98 10.29
N ALA A 43 11.21 -0.02 11.06
CA ALA A 43 10.43 0.75 12.02
C ALA A 43 10.78 2.23 11.86
N GLY A 44 9.80 3.11 12.06
CA GLY A 44 9.98 4.54 11.94
C GLY A 44 9.46 5.31 13.13
N ILE A 45 10.08 6.45 13.40
CA ILE A 45 9.62 7.42 14.39
C ILE A 45 9.48 8.76 13.68
N GLY A 46 8.34 9.42 13.86
CA GLY A 46 8.05 10.71 13.26
C GLY A 46 7.30 11.65 14.21
N ALA A 47 7.37 12.94 13.94
CA ALA A 47 6.55 13.93 14.62
C ALA A 47 5.13 13.95 14.05
N LEU A 48 4.12 13.95 14.90
CA LEU A 48 2.72 14.05 14.49
C LEU A 48 2.42 15.48 14.00
N LYS A 49 2.28 15.63 12.70
CA LYS A 49 2.01 16.92 12.05
C LYS A 49 0.51 17.22 11.93
N TYR A 50 -0.31 16.21 11.68
CA TYR A 50 -1.75 16.34 11.46
C TYR A 50 -2.51 15.44 12.44
N PRO A 51 -2.84 15.97 13.65
CA PRO A 51 -3.63 15.22 14.62
C PRO A 51 -5.11 15.13 14.22
N GLY A 52 -5.83 14.15 14.76
CA GLY A 52 -7.28 14.03 14.61
C GLY A 52 -7.76 13.20 13.41
N LEU A 53 -6.86 12.60 12.63
CA LEU A 53 -7.26 11.65 11.60
C LEU A 53 -7.71 10.34 12.27
N SER A 54 -8.97 9.98 12.09
CA SER A 54 -9.54 8.78 12.70
C SER A 54 -10.80 8.32 11.94
N PRO A 55 -11.05 7.01 11.80
CA PRO A 55 -12.32 6.51 11.32
C PRO A 55 -13.54 6.99 12.11
N ARG A 56 -13.35 7.36 13.37
CA ARG A 56 -14.41 7.92 14.23
C ARG A 56 -14.89 9.31 13.81
N GLU A 57 -14.12 9.99 12.98
CA GLU A 57 -14.45 11.31 12.46
C GLU A 57 -15.29 11.26 11.16
N LEU A 58 -15.52 10.06 10.61
CA LEU A 58 -16.33 9.88 9.40
C LEU A 58 -17.76 10.36 9.59
N ARG A 59 -18.32 10.93 8.55
CA ARG A 59 -19.68 11.51 8.53
C ARG A 59 -20.40 11.12 7.26
N ASP A 60 -21.72 11.14 7.34
CA ASP A 60 -22.55 11.03 6.16
C ASP A 60 -22.22 12.13 5.14
N GLY A 61 -22.15 11.76 3.87
CA GLY A 61 -21.75 12.64 2.77
C GLY A 61 -20.24 12.76 2.53
N ASP A 62 -19.39 12.14 3.34
CA ASP A 62 -17.95 12.06 3.05
C ASP A 62 -17.70 11.30 1.74
N ARG A 63 -16.61 11.62 1.06
CA ARG A 63 -16.21 10.99 -0.20
C ARG A 63 -14.96 10.15 -0.03
N VAL A 64 -14.96 8.98 -0.63
CA VAL A 64 -13.77 8.14 -0.73
C VAL A 64 -12.92 8.61 -1.92
N ILE A 65 -11.65 8.89 -1.67
CA ILE A 65 -10.68 9.27 -2.69
C ILE A 65 -9.55 8.26 -2.67
N VAL A 66 -9.15 7.80 -3.84
CA VAL A 66 -8.00 6.92 -4.03
C VAL A 66 -6.93 7.64 -4.83
N SER A 67 -5.67 7.51 -4.43
CA SER A 67 -4.54 8.23 -5.04
C SER A 67 -4.01 7.62 -6.34
N GLY A 68 -4.45 6.42 -6.67
CA GLY A 68 -3.99 5.69 -7.86
C GLY A 68 -4.92 4.56 -8.24
N THR A 69 -4.44 3.64 -9.06
CA THR A 69 -5.18 2.46 -9.48
C THR A 69 -5.21 1.39 -8.40
N VAL A 70 -6.22 0.53 -8.42
CA VAL A 70 -6.50 -0.48 -7.39
C VAL A 70 -6.08 -1.86 -7.86
N GLY A 71 -5.48 -2.64 -6.95
CA GLY A 71 -5.14 -4.04 -7.15
C GLY A 71 -3.77 -4.30 -7.77
N ASP A 72 -2.98 -3.27 -8.02
CA ASP A 72 -1.71 -3.37 -8.75
C ASP A 72 -0.66 -4.17 -7.98
N HIS A 73 -0.38 -3.84 -6.72
CA HIS A 73 0.65 -4.52 -5.93
C HIS A 73 0.35 -6.00 -5.75
N GLY A 74 -0.84 -6.32 -5.23
CA GLY A 74 -1.24 -7.71 -4.98
C GLY A 74 -1.17 -8.56 -6.24
N THR A 75 -1.67 -8.05 -7.35
CA THR A 75 -1.62 -8.72 -8.65
C THR A 75 -0.18 -8.91 -9.12
N ALA A 76 0.69 -7.89 -9.02
CA ALA A 76 2.10 -8.00 -9.38
C ALA A 76 2.82 -9.09 -8.58
N VAL A 77 2.57 -9.16 -7.26
CA VAL A 77 3.13 -10.19 -6.38
C VAL A 77 2.65 -11.59 -6.76
N MET A 78 1.34 -11.75 -7.03
CA MET A 78 0.77 -13.04 -7.41
C MET A 78 1.32 -13.52 -8.76
N LEU A 79 1.46 -12.64 -9.73
CA LEU A 79 2.08 -12.96 -11.02
C LEU A 79 3.55 -13.38 -10.85
N ALA A 80 4.31 -12.65 -10.04
CA ALA A 80 5.70 -12.99 -9.77
C ALA A 80 5.87 -14.35 -9.08
N ARG A 81 4.95 -14.72 -8.18
CA ARG A 81 4.96 -16.01 -7.46
C ARG A 81 4.47 -17.17 -8.31
N SER A 82 3.50 -16.97 -9.16
CA SER A 82 2.93 -18.04 -9.99
C SER A 82 3.91 -18.57 -11.02
N GLY A 83 4.84 -17.76 -11.49
CA GLY A 83 5.78 -18.10 -12.56
C GLY A 83 5.12 -18.40 -13.91
N MET A 84 3.79 -18.45 -13.95
CA MET A 84 3.00 -18.85 -15.13
C MET A 84 2.67 -17.69 -16.07
N LEU A 85 2.65 -16.47 -15.53
CA LEU A 85 2.26 -15.30 -16.27
C LEU A 85 3.38 -14.25 -16.22
N ARG A 86 3.84 -13.85 -17.39
CA ARG A 86 4.68 -12.65 -17.55
C ARG A 86 3.77 -11.52 -18.00
N GLY A 87 3.30 -10.72 -17.03
CA GLY A 87 2.46 -9.58 -17.31
C GLY A 87 3.19 -8.25 -17.08
N GLU A 88 2.69 -7.18 -17.67
CA GLU A 88 3.20 -5.82 -17.47
C GLU A 88 2.68 -5.17 -16.17
N VAL A 89 2.06 -5.93 -15.28
CA VAL A 89 1.57 -5.40 -14.01
C VAL A 89 2.77 -5.15 -13.09
N ARG A 90 2.91 -3.92 -12.67
CA ARG A 90 3.94 -3.49 -11.72
C ARG A 90 3.29 -3.09 -10.41
N SER A 91 4.01 -3.29 -9.30
CA SER A 91 3.63 -2.76 -8.00
C SER A 91 3.46 -1.24 -8.05
N ASP A 92 2.45 -0.74 -7.35
CA ASP A 92 2.16 0.67 -7.12
C ASP A 92 2.95 1.27 -5.95
N CYS A 93 3.81 0.48 -5.31
CA CYS A 93 4.63 0.91 -4.18
C CYS A 93 5.36 2.23 -4.47
N ALA A 94 5.06 3.26 -3.69
CA ALA A 94 5.57 4.61 -3.86
C ALA A 94 5.67 5.39 -2.54
N ALA A 95 6.58 6.38 -2.51
CA ALA A 95 6.65 7.32 -1.38
C ALA A 95 5.52 8.35 -1.51
N LEU A 96 4.46 8.18 -0.72
CA LEU A 96 3.26 9.03 -0.75
C LEU A 96 3.26 10.15 0.32
N ASN A 97 4.31 10.27 1.11
CA ASN A 97 4.40 11.28 2.17
C ASN A 97 4.21 12.71 1.66
N PHE A 98 4.76 13.07 0.49
CA PHE A 98 4.59 14.40 -0.10
C PHE A 98 3.16 14.64 -0.57
N LEU A 99 2.50 13.62 -1.14
CA LEU A 99 1.10 13.70 -1.54
C LEU A 99 0.19 13.84 -0.32
N ALA A 100 0.42 13.02 0.71
CA ALA A 100 -0.32 13.07 1.96
C ALA A 100 -0.18 14.45 2.63
N ASP A 101 1.05 14.98 2.70
CA ASP A 101 1.31 16.32 3.25
C ASP A 101 0.59 17.42 2.47
N ALA A 102 0.62 17.36 1.14
CA ALA A 102 -0.08 18.31 0.29
C ALA A 102 -1.60 18.27 0.50
N VAL A 103 -2.20 17.08 0.53
CA VAL A 103 -3.65 16.91 0.71
C VAL A 103 -4.09 17.36 2.11
N LEU A 104 -3.36 16.97 3.15
CA LEU A 104 -3.68 17.35 4.53
C LEU A 104 -3.46 18.85 4.77
N GLY A 105 -2.47 19.42 4.10
CA GLY A 105 -2.19 20.86 4.16
C GLY A 105 -3.28 21.76 3.56
N LEU A 106 -4.15 21.23 2.70
CA LEU A 106 -5.29 21.95 2.16
C LEU A 106 -6.40 22.22 3.18
N ASN A 107 -6.38 21.58 4.35
CA ASN A 107 -7.45 21.64 5.34
C ASN A 107 -8.86 21.35 4.75
N ALA A 108 -8.92 20.47 3.76
CA ALA A 108 -10.13 20.11 3.02
C ALA A 108 -11.05 19.13 3.79
N GLY A 109 -10.86 18.98 5.09
CA GLY A 109 -11.70 18.14 5.93
C GLY A 109 -11.39 16.64 5.81
N VAL A 110 -10.17 16.26 5.47
CA VAL A 110 -9.75 14.86 5.50
C VAL A 110 -9.95 14.28 6.90
N ARG A 111 -10.68 13.17 7.01
CA ARG A 111 -11.02 12.55 8.30
C ARG A 111 -10.20 11.33 8.62
N VAL A 112 -9.87 10.55 7.61
CA VAL A 112 -9.06 9.35 7.74
C VAL A 112 -8.22 9.16 6.48
N MET A 113 -7.05 8.59 6.62
CA MET A 113 -6.16 8.27 5.52
C MET A 113 -5.42 6.97 5.84
N ARG A 114 -5.33 6.07 4.88
CA ARG A 114 -4.66 4.78 5.05
C ARG A 114 -4.30 4.17 3.70
N ASP A 115 -3.22 3.44 3.67
CA ASP A 115 -2.83 2.52 2.61
C ASP A 115 -3.67 1.23 2.68
N PRO A 116 -4.27 0.77 1.59
CA PRO A 116 -5.08 -0.44 1.56
C PRO A 116 -4.23 -1.69 1.28
N THR A 117 -3.36 -2.08 2.24
CA THR A 117 -2.46 -3.23 2.12
C THR A 117 -3.20 -4.56 2.18
N ARG A 118 -3.28 -5.21 3.33
CA ARG A 118 -3.92 -6.52 3.48
C ARG A 118 -5.42 -6.46 3.29
N GLY A 119 -5.93 -7.29 2.38
CA GLY A 119 -7.34 -7.33 2.01
C GLY A 119 -7.80 -6.14 1.18
N GLY A 120 -6.86 -5.34 0.69
CA GLY A 120 -7.08 -4.29 -0.27
C GLY A 120 -8.04 -3.19 0.19
N VAL A 121 -8.59 -2.49 -0.78
CA VAL A 121 -9.57 -1.42 -0.58
C VAL A 121 -10.82 -1.94 0.14
N ALA A 122 -11.29 -3.15 -0.21
CA ALA A 122 -12.48 -3.74 0.40
C ALA A 122 -12.35 -3.86 1.92
N THR A 123 -11.26 -4.45 2.42
CA THR A 123 -11.06 -4.60 3.86
C THR A 123 -10.85 -3.25 4.53
N THR A 124 -10.04 -2.36 3.95
CA THR A 124 -9.78 -1.04 4.51
C THR A 124 -11.05 -0.22 4.69
N LEU A 125 -11.95 -0.22 3.71
CA LEU A 125 -13.21 0.51 3.81
C LEU A 125 -14.16 -0.11 4.83
N ASN A 126 -14.19 -1.44 4.97
CA ASN A 126 -14.94 -2.09 6.04
C ASN A 126 -14.40 -1.71 7.43
N GLU A 127 -13.08 -1.70 7.61
CA GLU A 127 -12.45 -1.29 8.87
C GLU A 127 -12.74 0.18 9.22
N PHE A 128 -12.89 1.06 8.21
CA PHE A 128 -13.25 2.45 8.44
C PHE A 128 -14.63 2.63 9.07
N VAL A 129 -15.59 1.78 8.73
CA VAL A 129 -16.96 1.87 9.25
C VAL A 129 -17.26 0.84 10.34
N GLU A 130 -16.28 0.05 10.77
CA GLU A 130 -16.45 -0.94 11.81
C GLU A 130 -16.93 -0.29 13.12
N GLY A 131 -18.09 -0.72 13.59
CA GLY A 131 -18.74 -0.19 14.80
C GLY A 131 -19.37 1.21 14.64
N ALA A 132 -19.35 1.78 13.42
CA ALA A 132 -20.05 3.03 13.13
C ALA A 132 -21.49 2.76 12.62
N ALA A 133 -22.38 3.73 12.77
CA ALA A 133 -23.70 3.70 12.14
C ALA A 133 -23.67 4.26 10.70
N LEU A 134 -22.61 3.94 9.96
CA LEU A 134 -22.34 4.39 8.60
C LEU A 134 -22.08 3.21 7.69
N GLY A 135 -22.39 3.37 6.40
CA GLY A 135 -22.00 2.45 5.33
C GLY A 135 -21.22 3.18 4.26
N ILE A 136 -20.53 2.42 3.43
CA ILE A 136 -19.83 2.95 2.26
C ILE A 136 -20.44 2.31 1.02
N GLU A 137 -20.87 3.14 0.08
CA GLU A 137 -21.35 2.74 -1.23
C GLU A 137 -20.30 3.07 -2.29
N LEU A 138 -19.95 2.10 -3.12
CA LEU A 138 -19.00 2.25 -4.20
C LEU A 138 -19.69 2.06 -5.54
N GLU A 139 -19.42 2.95 -6.47
CA GLU A 139 -19.75 2.76 -7.88
C GLU A 139 -18.62 1.93 -8.52
N GLU A 140 -18.92 0.70 -8.91
CA GLU A 140 -17.92 -0.22 -9.46
C GLU A 140 -17.15 0.37 -10.65
N GLU A 141 -17.86 1.06 -11.54
CA GLU A 141 -17.28 1.69 -12.74
C GLU A 141 -16.36 2.87 -12.41
N ALA A 142 -16.53 3.49 -11.24
CA ALA A 142 -15.69 4.58 -10.77
C ALA A 142 -14.40 4.11 -10.11
N VAL A 143 -14.27 2.82 -9.75
CA VAL A 143 -13.05 2.28 -9.18
C VAL A 143 -11.97 2.15 -10.26
N PRO A 144 -10.82 2.84 -10.12
CA PRO A 144 -9.80 2.87 -11.16
C PRO A 144 -8.98 1.58 -11.17
N ILE A 145 -9.39 0.58 -11.94
CA ILE A 145 -8.68 -0.69 -12.11
C ILE A 145 -8.14 -0.77 -13.53
N ARG A 146 -6.82 -0.99 -13.68
CA ARG A 146 -6.20 -1.16 -14.98
C ARG A 146 -6.68 -2.43 -15.66
N GLY A 147 -6.89 -2.39 -16.99
CA GLY A 147 -7.34 -3.55 -17.76
C GLY A 147 -6.45 -4.78 -17.62
N CYS A 148 -5.12 -4.59 -17.53
CA CYS A 148 -4.17 -5.69 -17.30
C CYS A 148 -4.30 -6.30 -15.89
N VAL A 149 -4.66 -5.51 -14.88
CA VAL A 149 -4.94 -5.98 -13.51
C VAL A 149 -6.23 -6.78 -13.50
N ARG A 150 -7.30 -6.25 -14.10
CA ARG A 150 -8.59 -6.95 -14.22
C ARG A 150 -8.41 -8.30 -14.93
N ALA A 151 -7.76 -8.33 -16.10
CA ALA A 151 -7.52 -9.56 -16.82
C ALA A 151 -6.69 -10.59 -16.05
N ALA A 152 -5.69 -10.14 -15.30
CA ALA A 152 -4.88 -11.03 -14.45
C ALA A 152 -5.69 -11.57 -13.27
N CYS A 153 -6.51 -10.75 -12.63
CA CYS A 153 -7.40 -11.16 -11.55
C CYS A 153 -8.44 -12.16 -12.02
N ASP A 154 -9.08 -11.93 -13.18
CA ASP A 154 -10.03 -12.86 -13.79
C ASP A 154 -9.41 -14.24 -14.03
N LEU A 155 -8.17 -14.26 -14.56
CA LEU A 155 -7.44 -15.50 -14.81
C LEU A 155 -7.04 -16.25 -13.52
N LEU A 156 -6.76 -15.53 -12.46
CA LEU A 156 -6.35 -16.08 -11.17
C LEU A 156 -7.53 -16.34 -10.23
N GLY A 157 -8.75 -15.98 -10.60
CA GLY A 157 -9.94 -16.08 -9.74
C GLY A 157 -9.88 -15.12 -8.55
N LEU A 158 -9.31 -13.93 -8.73
CA LEU A 158 -9.16 -12.90 -7.69
C LEU A 158 -10.10 -11.73 -7.96
N GLU A 159 -10.52 -11.06 -6.89
CA GLU A 159 -11.23 -9.80 -6.98
C GLU A 159 -10.25 -8.63 -6.72
N PRO A 160 -10.09 -7.67 -7.65
CA PRO A 160 -9.12 -6.58 -7.52
C PRO A 160 -9.26 -5.75 -6.23
N LEU A 161 -10.48 -5.57 -5.73
CA LEU A 161 -10.73 -4.82 -4.50
C LEU A 161 -10.11 -5.46 -3.25
N TYR A 162 -9.84 -6.77 -3.27
CA TYR A 162 -9.15 -7.48 -2.19
C TYR A 162 -7.64 -7.59 -2.41
N CYS A 163 -7.14 -7.18 -3.57
CA CYS A 163 -5.71 -7.16 -3.86
C CYS A 163 -5.04 -5.99 -3.14
N ALA A 164 -3.88 -6.25 -2.55
CA ALA A 164 -3.12 -5.23 -1.84
C ALA A 164 -2.66 -4.08 -2.75
N ASN A 165 -2.57 -2.88 -2.17
CA ASN A 165 -1.95 -1.69 -2.74
C ASN A 165 -0.93 -1.13 -1.73
N GLU A 166 0.12 -0.44 -2.18
CA GLU A 166 1.23 0.01 -1.36
C GLU A 166 1.61 1.49 -1.58
#